data_7491d9e4ffd236c9f97428029d9dd0b1
#
_entry.id   7491d9e4ffd236c9f97428029d9dd0b1
#
_cell.length_a   1.000
_cell.length_b   1.000
_cell.length_c   1.000
_cell.angle_alpha   90.00
_cell.angle_beta   90.00
_cell.angle_gamma   90.00
#
_symmetry.space_group_name_H-M   'P 1'
#
loop_
_entity.id
_entity.type
_entity.pdbx_description
1 polymer ?
#
loop_
_entity_poly.entity_id
_entity_poly.type
_entity_poly.pdbx_seq_one_letter_code
_entity_poly.pdbx_strand_id
1 'polypeptide(L)'
;IFQLLADKRKGYTLQEISVQTGLTRYAAQVLLEASLTIGTILLEEDRYVLAKAGWFLLNDKMARVNMEFNHDVNYQGLFHLEEALLNGRPEGLKVFGEWPTIYEGLSQLPEQVQKSWFSFDHFYSDQSFGKALEIVFSHHPKRLLDIGGNTGRWATQCVQYNKEVEVTIVDLPQQLEMMRKQTAGLPGAERIHGHGANLLDRDVPFPTGFDAVWMSQFLDCFSEEEATSI
;
A
#
# COMPACT_ATOMS: atom_id res chain seq x y z
N ILE A 1 3.79 -16.96 17.69
CA ILE A 1 4.66 -16.78 18.87
C ILE A 1 4.44 -15.41 19.49
N PHE A 2 4.63 -14.30 18.79
CA PHE A 2 4.54 -12.94 19.37
C PHE A 2 3.19 -12.64 20.00
N GLN A 3 2.07 -13.03 19.39
CA GLN A 3 0.74 -12.90 20.00
C GLN A 3 0.64 -13.64 21.33
N LEU A 4 1.13 -14.89 21.37
CA LEU A 4 1.20 -15.68 22.60
C LEU A 4 2.02 -14.97 23.69
N LEU A 5 3.18 -14.40 23.32
CA LEU A 5 4.04 -13.68 24.26
C LEU A 5 3.41 -12.36 24.75
N ALA A 6 2.61 -11.71 23.92
CA ALA A 6 1.91 -10.48 24.30
C ALA A 6 0.86 -10.71 25.41
N ASP A 7 0.24 -11.88 25.44
CA ASP A 7 -0.83 -12.21 26.38
C ASP A 7 -0.32 -12.48 27.81
N LYS A 8 0.98 -12.70 28.01
CA LYS A 8 1.52 -13.08 29.31
C LYS A 8 2.83 -12.35 29.64
N ARG A 9 2.74 -11.33 30.48
CA ARG A 9 3.90 -10.55 30.91
C ARG A 9 5.09 -11.34 31.47
N LYS A 10 4.81 -12.45 32.17
CA LYS A 10 5.86 -13.34 32.71
C LYS A 10 6.50 -14.23 31.65
N GLY A 11 6.04 -14.13 30.40
CA GLY A 11 6.55 -14.93 29.29
C GLY A 11 6.29 -16.43 29.41
N TYR A 12 6.90 -17.18 28.52
CA TYR A 12 6.75 -18.64 28.42
C TYR A 12 8.11 -19.34 28.26
N THR A 13 8.24 -20.53 28.78
CA THR A 13 9.39 -21.39 28.47
C THR A 13 9.30 -21.93 27.04
N LEU A 14 10.42 -22.41 26.48
CA LEU A 14 10.43 -23.06 25.16
C LEU A 14 9.40 -24.20 25.06
N GLN A 15 9.29 -25.02 26.14
CA GLN A 15 8.34 -26.12 26.14
C GLN A 15 6.89 -25.64 26.12
N GLU A 16 6.54 -24.62 26.90
CA GLU A 16 5.21 -24.03 26.91
C GLU A 16 4.87 -23.45 25.53
N ILE A 17 5.81 -22.74 24.87
CA ILE A 17 5.63 -22.17 23.53
C ILE A 17 5.39 -23.29 22.50
N SER A 18 6.20 -24.34 22.52
CA SER A 18 6.04 -25.49 21.62
C SER A 18 4.64 -26.09 21.74
N VAL A 19 4.16 -26.31 22.95
CA VAL A 19 2.83 -26.89 23.22
C VAL A 19 1.71 -25.92 22.76
N GLN A 20 1.80 -24.63 23.12
CA GLN A 20 0.75 -23.65 22.83
C GLN A 20 0.64 -23.30 21.33
N THR A 21 1.75 -23.36 20.59
CA THR A 21 1.77 -23.05 19.15
C THR A 21 1.59 -24.26 18.25
N GLY A 22 1.72 -25.49 18.79
CA GLY A 22 1.76 -26.73 18.02
C GLY A 22 3.06 -26.93 17.22
N LEU A 23 4.04 -26.04 17.38
CA LEU A 23 5.35 -26.17 16.73
C LEU A 23 6.18 -27.27 17.39
N THR A 24 7.02 -27.94 16.62
CA THR A 24 8.04 -28.81 17.23
C THR A 24 8.97 -27.97 18.10
N ARG A 25 9.58 -28.60 19.13
CA ARG A 25 10.54 -27.92 19.99
C ARG A 25 11.69 -27.30 19.21
N TYR A 26 12.19 -27.97 18.16
CA TYR A 26 13.24 -27.46 17.28
C TYR A 26 12.79 -26.22 16.53
N ALA A 27 11.61 -26.25 15.89
CA ALA A 27 11.08 -25.12 15.16
C ALA A 27 10.84 -23.90 16.07
N ALA A 28 10.26 -24.12 17.25
CA ALA A 28 10.06 -23.06 18.23
C ALA A 28 11.40 -22.45 18.67
N GLN A 29 12.41 -23.27 18.92
CA GLN A 29 13.75 -22.82 19.31
C GLN A 29 14.40 -21.96 18.24
N VAL A 30 14.41 -22.40 16.97
CA VAL A 30 15.00 -21.65 15.84
C VAL A 30 14.35 -20.28 15.70
N LEU A 31 13.02 -20.21 15.76
CA LEU A 31 12.29 -18.95 15.67
C LEU A 31 12.57 -18.02 16.85
N LEU A 32 12.68 -18.56 18.06
CA LEU A 32 12.99 -17.78 19.26
C LEU A 32 14.43 -17.26 19.24
N GLU A 33 15.40 -18.08 18.85
CA GLU A 33 16.81 -17.66 18.71
C GLU A 33 16.97 -16.56 17.67
N ALA A 34 16.32 -16.69 16.50
CA ALA A 34 16.27 -15.64 15.49
C ALA A 34 15.62 -14.35 16.06
N SER A 35 14.52 -14.49 16.79
CA SER A 35 13.80 -13.35 17.39
C SER A 35 14.61 -12.65 18.50
N LEU A 36 15.39 -13.40 19.28
CA LEU A 36 16.37 -12.85 20.24
C LEU A 36 17.46 -12.05 19.51
N THR A 37 17.99 -12.59 18.41
CA THR A 37 19.06 -11.96 17.64
C THR A 37 18.64 -10.60 17.08
N ILE A 38 17.39 -10.47 16.61
CA ILE A 38 16.84 -9.20 16.08
C ILE A 38 16.21 -8.32 17.17
N GLY A 39 16.21 -8.75 18.44
CA GLY A 39 15.74 -7.97 19.58
C GLY A 39 14.22 -7.80 19.69
N THR A 40 13.45 -8.68 19.04
CA THR A 40 11.97 -8.65 19.11
C THR A 40 11.41 -9.35 20.34
N ILE A 41 12.20 -10.21 20.97
CA ILE A 41 11.93 -10.85 22.26
C ILE A 41 13.17 -10.78 23.17
N LEU A 42 12.97 -11.06 24.45
CA LEU A 42 14.04 -11.19 25.45
C LEU A 42 13.93 -12.55 26.12
N LEU A 43 15.04 -13.01 26.67
CA LEU A 43 15.09 -14.19 27.55
C LEU A 43 15.38 -13.70 28.98
N GLU A 44 14.41 -13.89 29.86
CA GLU A 44 14.48 -13.56 31.27
C GLU A 44 14.48 -14.88 32.06
N GLU A 45 15.59 -15.21 32.65
CA GLU A 45 15.85 -16.52 33.27
C GLU A 45 15.70 -17.65 32.22
N ASP A 46 14.60 -18.42 32.26
CA ASP A 46 14.28 -19.48 31.30
C ASP A 46 13.00 -19.19 30.47
N ARG A 47 12.53 -17.94 30.51
CA ARG A 47 11.27 -17.51 29.88
C ARG A 47 11.48 -16.49 28.83
N TYR A 48 10.84 -16.71 27.71
CA TYR A 48 10.80 -15.75 26.59
C TYR A 48 9.68 -14.73 26.81
N VAL A 49 10.02 -13.45 26.74
CA VAL A 49 9.08 -12.32 26.87
C VAL A 49 9.11 -11.45 25.63
N LEU A 50 7.99 -10.82 25.31
CA LEU A 50 7.92 -9.91 24.17
C LEU A 50 8.68 -8.62 24.47
N ALA A 51 9.64 -8.27 23.65
CA ALA A 51 10.34 -6.99 23.72
C ALA A 51 9.49 -5.85 23.10
N LYS A 52 9.91 -4.61 23.36
CA LYS A 52 9.24 -3.42 22.79
C LYS A 52 9.16 -3.47 21.26
N ALA A 53 10.22 -3.91 20.59
CA ALA A 53 10.23 -4.06 19.13
C ALA A 53 9.18 -5.08 18.65
N GLY A 54 9.07 -6.24 19.31
CA GLY A 54 8.04 -7.22 19.02
C GLY A 54 6.62 -6.72 19.27
N TRP A 55 6.43 -5.87 20.30
CA TRP A 55 5.15 -5.22 20.54
C TRP A 55 4.76 -4.26 19.42
N PHE A 56 5.71 -3.48 18.87
CA PHE A 56 5.47 -2.63 17.71
C PHE A 56 5.08 -3.42 16.48
N LEU A 57 5.76 -4.53 16.19
CA LEU A 57 5.41 -5.41 15.06
C LEU A 57 3.98 -5.94 15.13
N LEU A 58 3.43 -6.13 16.34
CA LEU A 58 2.05 -6.58 16.53
C LEU A 58 1.03 -5.44 16.45
N ASN A 59 1.34 -4.25 16.97
CA ASN A 59 0.35 -3.25 17.34
C ASN A 59 0.48 -1.94 16.56
N ASP A 60 1.65 -1.64 16.02
CA ASP A 60 1.86 -0.44 15.25
C ASP A 60 1.40 -0.63 13.80
N LYS A 61 0.48 0.22 13.35
CA LYS A 61 -0.11 0.11 12.00
C LYS A 61 0.94 0.29 10.90
N MET A 62 1.89 1.22 11.08
CA MET A 62 2.96 1.47 10.11
C MET A 62 3.87 0.24 9.99
N ALA A 63 4.32 -0.31 11.13
CA ALA A 63 5.15 -1.50 11.14
C ALA A 63 4.45 -2.68 10.43
N ARG A 64 3.16 -2.88 10.70
CA ARG A 64 2.37 -3.96 10.09
C ARG A 64 2.21 -3.80 8.58
N VAL A 65 1.77 -2.64 8.10
CA VAL A 65 1.57 -2.45 6.65
C VAL A 65 2.88 -2.59 5.88
N ASN A 66 4.00 -2.14 6.43
CA ASN A 66 5.32 -2.33 5.82
C ASN A 66 5.75 -3.80 5.81
N MET A 67 5.53 -4.52 6.90
CA MET A 67 5.86 -5.95 7.00
C MET A 67 5.01 -6.79 6.04
N GLU A 68 3.70 -6.56 6.00
CA GLU A 68 2.77 -7.25 5.11
C GLU A 68 3.10 -6.95 3.64
N PHE A 69 3.38 -5.70 3.28
CA PHE A 69 3.80 -5.31 1.93
C PHE A 69 5.10 -6.01 1.52
N ASN A 70 6.12 -5.99 2.37
CA ASN A 70 7.38 -6.67 2.06
C ASN A 70 7.21 -8.19 1.93
N HIS A 71 6.40 -8.81 2.79
CA HIS A 71 6.16 -10.25 2.74
C HIS A 71 5.35 -10.67 1.52
N ASP A 72 4.22 -9.99 1.26
CA ASP A 72 3.26 -10.44 0.25
C ASP A 72 3.60 -9.94 -1.16
N VAL A 73 4.18 -8.73 -1.27
CA VAL A 73 4.46 -8.09 -2.57
C VAL A 73 5.92 -8.28 -3.00
N ASN A 74 6.88 -7.99 -2.10
CA ASN A 74 8.28 -7.88 -2.52
C ASN A 74 9.07 -9.18 -2.36
N TYR A 75 8.78 -10.00 -1.35
CA TYR A 75 9.68 -11.07 -0.92
C TYR A 75 10.08 -12.04 -2.03
N GLN A 76 9.11 -12.51 -2.80
CA GLN A 76 9.39 -13.42 -3.92
C GLN A 76 10.07 -12.70 -5.10
N GLY A 77 9.64 -11.46 -5.39
CA GLY A 77 10.23 -10.66 -6.45
C GLY A 77 11.72 -10.34 -6.24
N LEU A 78 12.16 -10.25 -4.98
CA LEU A 78 13.56 -10.01 -4.64
C LEU A 78 14.53 -11.12 -5.11
N PHE A 79 14.07 -12.33 -5.40
CA PHE A 79 14.90 -13.36 -6.04
C PHE A 79 15.37 -12.96 -7.44
N HIS A 80 14.71 -12.00 -8.07
CA HIS A 80 15.04 -11.45 -9.39
C HIS A 80 15.73 -10.08 -9.31
N LEU A 81 16.26 -9.69 -8.13
CA LEU A 81 16.88 -8.37 -7.94
C LEU A 81 18.09 -8.15 -8.85
N GLU A 82 18.99 -9.14 -8.97
CA GLU A 82 20.16 -9.05 -9.84
C GLU A 82 19.72 -8.82 -11.31
N GLU A 83 18.77 -9.61 -11.78
CA GLU A 83 18.22 -9.50 -13.13
C GLU A 83 17.59 -8.12 -13.37
N ALA A 84 16.82 -7.62 -12.39
CA ALA A 84 16.21 -6.29 -12.46
C ALA A 84 17.25 -5.17 -12.56
N LEU A 85 18.33 -5.26 -11.77
CA LEU A 85 19.43 -4.29 -11.80
C LEU A 85 20.20 -4.31 -13.13
N LEU A 86 20.42 -5.49 -13.70
CA LEU A 86 21.11 -5.64 -14.99
C LEU A 86 20.28 -5.13 -16.16
N ASN A 87 18.98 -5.36 -16.14
CA ASN A 87 18.07 -5.03 -17.24
C ASN A 87 17.39 -3.65 -17.10
N GLY A 88 17.51 -3.01 -15.94
CA GLY A 88 16.88 -1.70 -15.67
C GLY A 88 15.35 -1.74 -15.70
N ARG A 89 14.73 -2.86 -15.34
CA ARG A 89 13.28 -3.03 -15.35
C ARG A 89 12.81 -3.97 -14.21
N PRO A 90 11.52 -3.97 -13.84
CA PRO A 90 11.02 -4.70 -12.67
C PRO A 90 10.84 -6.20 -12.92
N GLU A 91 11.92 -6.94 -13.13
CA GLU A 91 11.93 -8.37 -13.43
C GLU A 91 11.21 -9.24 -12.36
N GLY A 92 11.14 -8.75 -11.12
CA GLY A 92 10.43 -9.43 -10.05
C GLY A 92 8.92 -9.55 -10.27
N LEU A 93 8.32 -8.73 -11.15
CA LEU A 93 6.88 -8.78 -11.44
C LEU A 93 6.45 -10.11 -12.05
N LYS A 94 7.33 -10.81 -12.75
CA LYS A 94 7.03 -12.13 -13.36
C LYS A 94 6.58 -13.19 -12.36
N VAL A 95 6.77 -12.96 -11.06
CA VAL A 95 6.21 -13.81 -10.00
C VAL A 95 4.68 -13.76 -10.00
N PHE A 96 4.09 -12.64 -10.40
CA PHE A 96 2.64 -12.44 -10.42
C PHE A 96 2.05 -12.44 -11.82
N GLY A 97 2.78 -11.96 -12.83
CA GLY A 97 2.32 -11.88 -14.21
C GLY A 97 3.31 -11.15 -15.12
N GLU A 98 2.99 -11.13 -16.40
CA GLU A 98 3.82 -10.50 -17.43
C GLU A 98 3.23 -9.13 -17.80
N TRP A 99 3.53 -8.12 -16.98
CA TRP A 99 3.15 -6.71 -17.21
C TRP A 99 4.39 -5.83 -17.26
N PRO A 100 4.37 -4.73 -18.02
CA PRO A 100 5.46 -3.75 -18.00
C PRO A 100 5.67 -3.12 -16.62
N THR A 101 4.55 -2.82 -15.92
CA THR A 101 4.54 -2.33 -14.55
C THR A 101 3.50 -3.08 -13.73
N ILE A 102 3.54 -2.96 -12.42
CA ILE A 102 2.54 -3.59 -11.54
C ILE A 102 1.14 -3.00 -11.72
N TYR A 103 1.04 -1.77 -12.22
CA TYR A 103 -0.24 -1.04 -12.29
C TYR A 103 -1.23 -1.69 -13.26
N GLU A 104 -0.76 -2.25 -14.37
CA GLU A 104 -1.59 -3.02 -15.29
C GLU A 104 -2.11 -4.31 -14.67
N GLY A 105 -1.36 -4.85 -13.71
CA GLY A 105 -1.67 -6.10 -13.04
C GLY A 105 -2.45 -5.96 -11.73
N LEU A 106 -2.59 -4.77 -11.15
CA LEU A 106 -3.14 -4.57 -9.80
C LEU A 106 -4.48 -5.28 -9.56
N SER A 107 -5.39 -5.21 -10.54
CA SER A 107 -6.71 -5.86 -10.45
C SER A 107 -6.67 -7.38 -10.59
N GLN A 108 -5.54 -7.95 -11.03
CA GLN A 108 -5.33 -9.37 -11.28
C GLN A 108 -4.42 -10.02 -10.22
N LEU A 109 -3.84 -9.25 -9.32
CA LEU A 109 -3.02 -9.76 -8.23
C LEU A 109 -3.83 -10.71 -7.33
N PRO A 110 -3.19 -11.73 -6.74
CA PRO A 110 -3.82 -12.52 -5.68
C PRO A 110 -4.40 -11.62 -4.57
N GLU A 111 -5.56 -11.98 -4.04
CA GLU A 111 -6.32 -11.14 -3.08
C GLU A 111 -5.47 -10.63 -1.91
N GLN A 112 -4.63 -11.50 -1.32
CA GLN A 112 -3.76 -11.11 -0.21
C GLN A 112 -2.69 -10.10 -0.63
N VAL A 113 -2.10 -10.27 -1.82
CA VAL A 113 -1.08 -9.37 -2.37
C VAL A 113 -1.71 -8.00 -2.66
N GLN A 114 -2.88 -7.99 -3.29
CA GLN A 114 -3.65 -6.77 -3.56
C GLN A 114 -4.01 -6.03 -2.26
N LYS A 115 -4.48 -6.76 -1.24
CA LYS A 115 -4.80 -6.20 0.08
C LYS A 115 -3.58 -5.54 0.72
N SER A 116 -2.43 -6.19 0.70
CA SER A 116 -1.19 -5.67 1.29
C SER A 116 -0.67 -4.47 0.51
N TRP A 117 -0.77 -4.49 -0.82
CA TRP A 117 -0.47 -3.33 -1.68
C TRP A 117 -1.29 -2.11 -1.29
N PHE A 118 -2.63 -2.22 -1.34
CA PHE A 118 -3.50 -1.08 -1.04
C PHE A 118 -3.43 -0.63 0.42
N SER A 119 -3.18 -1.55 1.35
CA SER A 119 -3.02 -1.18 2.76
C SER A 119 -1.78 -0.31 2.98
N PHE A 120 -0.68 -0.61 2.26
CA PHE A 120 0.55 0.16 2.29
C PHE A 120 0.35 1.53 1.62
N ASP A 121 -0.12 1.55 0.38
CA ASP A 121 -0.37 2.76 -0.41
C ASP A 121 -1.29 3.73 0.35
N HIS A 122 -2.44 3.26 0.79
CA HIS A 122 -3.41 4.06 1.53
C HIS A 122 -2.88 4.53 2.91
N PHE A 123 -2.03 3.76 3.57
CA PHE A 123 -1.47 4.19 4.85
C PHE A 123 -0.67 5.47 4.69
N TYR A 124 0.13 5.57 3.65
CA TYR A 124 0.98 6.72 3.41
C TYR A 124 0.24 7.91 2.78
N SER A 125 -0.65 7.65 1.82
CA SER A 125 -1.41 8.72 1.15
C SER A 125 -2.43 9.37 2.08
N ASP A 126 -3.23 8.59 2.81
CA ASP A 126 -4.34 9.10 3.63
C ASP A 126 -3.90 10.09 4.72
N GLN A 127 -2.70 9.90 5.28
CA GLN A 127 -2.19 10.77 6.34
C GLN A 127 -1.90 12.20 5.86
N SER A 128 -1.63 12.38 4.57
CA SER A 128 -1.37 13.68 3.97
C SER A 128 -2.65 14.44 3.60
N PHE A 129 -3.78 13.75 3.44
CA PHE A 129 -5.00 14.33 2.87
C PHE A 129 -5.54 15.52 3.68
N GLY A 130 -5.55 15.45 5.00
CA GLY A 130 -6.05 16.56 5.83
C GLY A 130 -5.34 17.87 5.51
N LYS A 131 -4.01 17.84 5.44
CA LYS A 131 -3.21 19.03 5.13
C LYS A 131 -3.31 19.44 3.66
N ALA A 132 -3.34 18.47 2.77
CA ALA A 132 -3.49 18.71 1.34
C ALA A 132 -4.84 19.38 1.00
N LEU A 133 -5.93 18.95 1.63
CA LEU A 133 -7.26 19.57 1.47
C LEU A 133 -7.23 21.07 1.84
N GLU A 134 -6.62 21.43 2.98
CA GLU A 134 -6.51 22.83 3.37
C GLU A 134 -5.78 23.67 2.32
N ILE A 135 -4.70 23.14 1.73
CA ILE A 135 -3.89 23.82 0.72
C ILE A 135 -4.65 23.94 -0.59
N VAL A 136 -5.14 22.84 -1.11
CA VAL A 136 -5.84 22.78 -2.41
C VAL A 136 -7.09 23.67 -2.38
N PHE A 137 -7.90 23.55 -1.33
CA PHE A 137 -9.16 24.32 -1.24
C PHE A 137 -8.98 25.77 -0.78
N SER A 138 -7.77 26.19 -0.40
CA SER A 138 -7.48 27.62 -0.21
C SER A 138 -7.62 28.42 -1.51
N HIS A 139 -7.54 27.77 -2.66
CA HIS A 139 -7.73 28.36 -3.99
C HIS A 139 -9.16 28.20 -4.55
N HIS A 140 -10.07 27.62 -3.77
CA HIS A 140 -11.49 27.43 -4.12
C HIS A 140 -11.75 26.74 -5.47
N PRO A 141 -11.06 25.62 -5.81
CA PRO A 141 -11.29 24.95 -7.07
C PRO A 141 -12.72 24.38 -7.12
N LYS A 142 -13.35 24.50 -8.30
CA LYS A 142 -14.65 23.88 -8.59
C LYS A 142 -14.51 22.60 -9.38
N ARG A 143 -13.46 22.51 -10.20
CA ARG A 143 -13.15 21.34 -11.03
C ARG A 143 -11.71 20.90 -10.77
N LEU A 144 -11.56 19.74 -10.14
CA LEU A 144 -10.25 19.16 -9.80
C LEU A 144 -9.99 17.94 -10.67
N LEU A 145 -8.79 17.87 -11.23
CA LEU A 145 -8.28 16.71 -11.94
C LEU A 145 -7.38 15.90 -10.99
N ASP A 146 -7.69 14.62 -10.80
CA ASP A 146 -6.94 13.68 -9.98
C ASP A 146 -6.28 12.64 -10.90
N ILE A 147 -4.98 12.77 -11.11
CA ILE A 147 -4.22 11.91 -12.03
C ILE A 147 -3.61 10.76 -11.24
N GLY A 148 -3.92 9.51 -11.67
CA GLY A 148 -3.55 8.31 -10.94
C GLY A 148 -4.36 8.17 -9.64
N GLY A 149 -5.63 8.58 -9.65
CA GLY A 149 -6.50 8.62 -8.47
C GLY A 149 -6.89 7.26 -7.89
N ASN A 150 -6.48 6.17 -8.55
CA ASN A 150 -6.56 4.78 -8.11
C ASN A 150 -7.99 4.41 -7.64
N THR A 151 -8.18 4.07 -6.37
CA THR A 151 -9.48 3.69 -5.79
C THR A 151 -10.41 4.87 -5.47
N GLY A 152 -10.00 6.12 -5.78
CA GLY A 152 -10.80 7.33 -5.58
C GLY A 152 -10.83 7.85 -4.14
N ARG A 153 -9.86 7.49 -3.31
CA ARG A 153 -9.82 7.93 -1.90
C ARG A 153 -9.64 9.42 -1.75
N TRP A 154 -8.69 10.02 -2.49
CA TRP A 154 -8.50 11.47 -2.50
C TRP A 154 -9.75 12.19 -3.02
N ALA A 155 -10.28 11.77 -4.16
CA ALA A 155 -11.50 12.32 -4.74
C ALA A 155 -12.67 12.28 -3.75
N THR A 156 -12.85 11.16 -3.02
CA THR A 156 -13.87 11.02 -1.98
C THR A 156 -13.68 12.06 -0.86
N GLN A 157 -12.44 12.26 -0.40
CA GLN A 157 -12.16 13.28 0.61
C GLN A 157 -12.45 14.70 0.10
N CYS A 158 -12.11 15.00 -1.15
CA CYS A 158 -12.38 16.29 -1.78
C CYS A 158 -13.88 16.61 -1.82
N VAL A 159 -14.71 15.67 -2.31
CA VAL A 159 -16.16 15.91 -2.43
C VAL A 159 -16.88 15.93 -1.09
N GLN A 160 -16.31 15.31 -0.06
CA GLN A 160 -16.82 15.40 1.31
C GLN A 160 -16.41 16.71 1.98
N TYR A 161 -15.19 17.19 1.72
CA TYR A 161 -14.65 18.44 2.24
C TYR A 161 -15.36 19.66 1.65
N ASN A 162 -15.58 19.67 0.33
CA ASN A 162 -16.26 20.74 -0.37
C ASN A 162 -17.48 20.23 -1.12
N LYS A 163 -18.63 20.88 -0.92
CA LYS A 163 -19.92 20.45 -1.49
C LYS A 163 -20.14 20.85 -2.97
N GLU A 164 -19.28 21.72 -3.49
CA GLU A 164 -19.40 22.27 -4.86
C GLU A 164 -18.36 21.69 -5.81
N VAL A 165 -17.27 21.08 -5.30
CA VAL A 165 -16.21 20.54 -6.15
C VAL A 165 -16.67 19.29 -6.90
N GLU A 166 -16.33 19.24 -8.18
CA GLU A 166 -16.35 18.03 -9.00
C GLU A 166 -14.93 17.55 -9.23
N VAL A 167 -14.71 16.24 -9.10
CA VAL A 167 -13.41 15.62 -9.26
C VAL A 167 -13.45 14.65 -10.44
N THR A 168 -12.56 14.81 -11.40
CA THR A 168 -12.37 13.85 -12.48
C THR A 168 -11.07 13.09 -12.23
N ILE A 169 -11.17 11.78 -12.10
CA ILE A 169 -10.03 10.87 -11.97
C ILE A 169 -9.61 10.43 -13.35
N VAL A 170 -8.33 10.63 -13.69
CA VAL A 170 -7.70 10.04 -14.88
C VAL A 170 -6.87 8.86 -14.44
N ASP A 171 -7.22 7.67 -14.92
CA ASP A 171 -6.51 6.44 -14.59
C ASP A 171 -6.75 5.37 -15.68
N LEU A 172 -6.07 4.23 -15.57
CA LEU A 172 -6.32 3.08 -16.44
C LEU A 172 -7.78 2.60 -16.30
N PRO A 173 -8.41 2.12 -17.38
CA PRO A 173 -9.82 1.70 -17.35
C PRO A 173 -10.16 0.72 -16.22
N GLN A 174 -9.28 -0.26 -15.95
CA GLN A 174 -9.49 -1.24 -14.88
C GLN A 174 -9.44 -0.60 -13.49
N GLN A 175 -8.60 0.42 -13.28
CA GLN A 175 -8.55 1.16 -12.01
C GLN A 175 -9.83 1.97 -11.79
N LEU A 176 -10.37 2.56 -12.86
CA LEU A 176 -11.66 3.26 -12.78
C LEU A 176 -12.83 2.33 -12.45
N GLU A 177 -12.79 1.06 -12.84
CA GLU A 177 -13.78 0.08 -12.39
C GLU A 177 -13.67 -0.18 -10.88
N MET A 178 -12.46 -0.30 -10.36
CA MET A 178 -12.23 -0.42 -8.92
C MET A 178 -12.71 0.84 -8.19
N MET A 179 -12.36 2.01 -8.69
CA MET A 179 -12.80 3.31 -8.15
C MET A 179 -14.33 3.37 -8.05
N ARG A 180 -15.06 3.05 -9.13
CA ARG A 180 -16.53 3.07 -9.12
C ARG A 180 -17.13 2.12 -8.07
N LYS A 181 -16.53 0.95 -7.89
CA LYS A 181 -16.96 -0.01 -6.84
C LYS A 181 -16.72 0.54 -5.44
N GLN A 182 -15.57 1.17 -5.21
CA GLN A 182 -15.17 1.69 -3.90
C GLN A 182 -15.93 2.97 -3.51
N THR A 183 -16.27 3.82 -4.48
CA THR A 183 -16.98 5.08 -4.23
C THR A 183 -18.49 4.94 -4.25
N ALA A 184 -19.03 3.82 -4.77
CA ALA A 184 -20.47 3.60 -4.89
C ALA A 184 -21.21 3.79 -3.56
N GLY A 185 -22.23 4.64 -3.55
CA GLY A 185 -23.06 4.93 -2.38
C GLY A 185 -22.43 5.81 -1.31
N LEU A 186 -21.18 6.27 -1.51
CA LEU A 186 -20.56 7.24 -0.61
C LEU A 186 -21.15 8.64 -0.82
N PRO A 187 -21.24 9.49 0.21
CA PRO A 187 -21.71 10.86 0.08
C PRO A 187 -20.84 11.67 -0.89
N GLY A 188 -21.45 12.24 -1.94
CA GLY A 188 -20.78 13.02 -2.96
C GLY A 188 -20.23 12.20 -4.13
N ALA A 189 -20.49 10.89 -4.18
CA ALA A 189 -20.01 10.02 -5.27
C ALA A 189 -20.51 10.46 -6.66
N GLU A 190 -21.65 11.13 -6.74
CA GLU A 190 -22.21 11.70 -7.96
C GLU A 190 -21.35 12.80 -8.59
N ARG A 191 -20.39 13.36 -7.83
CA ARG A 191 -19.45 14.39 -8.24
C ARG A 191 -18.04 13.85 -8.52
N ILE A 192 -17.88 12.52 -8.50
CA ILE A 192 -16.63 11.84 -8.86
C ILE A 192 -16.80 11.20 -10.23
N HIS A 193 -16.00 11.64 -11.18
CA HIS A 193 -16.04 11.20 -12.57
C HIS A 193 -14.76 10.41 -12.90
N GLY A 194 -14.81 9.52 -13.87
CA GLY A 194 -13.66 8.77 -14.36
C GLY A 194 -13.40 9.03 -15.83
N HIS A 195 -12.16 9.31 -16.19
CA HIS A 195 -11.67 9.40 -17.56
C HIS A 195 -10.58 8.34 -17.77
N GLY A 196 -10.89 7.31 -18.57
CA GLY A 196 -9.97 6.19 -18.82
C GLY A 196 -8.90 6.59 -19.84
N ALA A 197 -7.65 6.63 -19.41
CA ALA A 197 -6.52 6.93 -20.27
C ALA A 197 -5.24 6.25 -19.78
N ASN A 198 -4.43 5.77 -20.71
CA ASN A 198 -3.01 5.54 -20.46
C ASN A 198 -2.27 6.81 -20.83
N LEU A 199 -1.67 7.50 -19.86
CA LEU A 199 -1.02 8.80 -20.09
C LEU A 199 0.28 8.71 -20.90
N LEU A 200 0.81 7.52 -21.11
CA LEU A 200 1.91 7.26 -22.03
C LEU A 200 1.44 7.21 -23.51
N ASP A 201 0.13 7.07 -23.75
CA ASP A 201 -0.47 7.10 -25.07
C ASP A 201 -0.87 8.54 -25.43
N ARG A 202 -0.07 9.18 -26.28
CA ARG A 202 -0.26 10.59 -26.70
C ARG A 202 -1.46 10.82 -27.61
N ASP A 203 -2.04 9.78 -28.16
CA ASP A 203 -3.20 9.87 -29.04
C ASP A 203 -4.53 9.93 -28.25
N VAL A 204 -4.48 9.67 -26.94
CA VAL A 204 -5.67 9.74 -26.08
C VAL A 204 -5.95 11.19 -25.70
N PRO A 205 -7.17 11.71 -25.96
CA PRO A 205 -7.56 13.07 -25.57
C PRO A 205 -7.46 13.29 -24.07
N PHE A 206 -6.69 14.28 -23.65
CA PHE A 206 -6.58 14.64 -22.25
C PHE A 206 -7.69 15.63 -21.86
N PRO A 207 -8.39 15.43 -20.73
CA PRO A 207 -9.47 16.30 -20.32
C PRO A 207 -8.93 17.67 -19.89
N THR A 208 -9.65 18.74 -20.22
CA THR A 208 -9.25 20.12 -19.98
C THR A 208 -10.29 20.91 -19.17
N GLY A 209 -9.93 22.12 -18.76
CA GLY A 209 -10.85 23.06 -18.08
C GLY A 209 -10.94 22.79 -16.58
N PHE A 210 -9.87 22.38 -15.93
CA PHE A 210 -9.77 22.19 -14.49
C PHE A 210 -9.09 23.38 -13.81
N ASP A 211 -9.50 23.65 -12.58
CA ASP A 211 -8.96 24.74 -11.76
C ASP A 211 -7.72 24.30 -10.97
N ALA A 212 -7.61 22.99 -10.71
CA ALA A 212 -6.48 22.39 -10.01
C ALA A 212 -6.21 20.99 -10.56
N VAL A 213 -4.94 20.59 -10.51
CA VAL A 213 -4.47 19.24 -10.84
C VAL A 213 -3.79 18.66 -9.62
N TRP A 214 -4.18 17.45 -9.26
CA TRP A 214 -3.57 16.66 -8.20
C TRP A 214 -2.86 15.46 -8.81
N MET A 215 -1.58 15.28 -8.45
CA MET A 215 -0.77 14.10 -8.78
C MET A 215 -0.03 13.71 -7.52
N SER A 216 -0.38 12.58 -6.92
CA SER A 216 0.25 12.09 -5.70
C SER A 216 0.75 10.68 -5.91
N GLN A 217 2.00 10.41 -5.61
CA GLN A 217 2.64 9.09 -5.79
C GLN A 217 2.40 8.57 -7.22
N PHE A 218 2.57 9.43 -8.22
CA PHE A 218 2.27 9.13 -9.62
C PHE A 218 3.49 9.28 -10.52
N LEU A 219 4.17 10.44 -10.52
CA LEU A 219 5.30 10.69 -11.43
C LEU A 219 6.53 9.84 -11.10
N ASP A 220 6.66 9.39 -9.87
CA ASP A 220 7.72 8.46 -9.41
C ASP A 220 7.58 7.04 -9.99
N CYS A 221 6.45 6.74 -10.64
CA CYS A 221 6.19 5.48 -11.33
C CYS A 221 6.79 5.40 -12.72
N PHE A 222 7.33 6.51 -13.24
CA PHE A 222 7.77 6.68 -14.62
C PHE A 222 9.27 7.05 -14.69
N SER A 223 9.88 6.79 -15.83
CA SER A 223 11.20 7.34 -16.14
C SER A 223 11.14 8.87 -16.27
N GLU A 224 12.30 9.54 -16.19
CA GLU A 224 12.38 10.99 -16.38
C GLU A 224 11.83 11.44 -17.76
N GLU A 225 12.06 10.63 -18.79
CA GLU A 225 11.57 10.90 -20.15
C GLU A 225 10.04 10.79 -20.21
N GLU A 226 9.48 9.73 -19.65
CA GLU A 226 8.03 9.51 -19.58
C GLU A 226 7.34 10.58 -18.73
N ALA A 227 7.88 10.87 -17.53
CA ALA A 227 7.33 11.91 -16.64
C ALA A 227 7.36 13.31 -17.30
N THR A 228 8.38 13.60 -18.11
CA THR A 228 8.46 14.85 -18.87
C THR A 228 7.44 14.87 -20.03
N SER A 229 7.07 13.71 -20.51
CA SER A 229 6.12 13.54 -21.62
C SER A 229 4.66 13.68 -21.16
N ILE A 230 4.38 13.34 -19.91
CA ILE A 230 3.06 13.47 -19.27
C ILE A 230 2.79 14.93 -18.93
#